data_079001fdeb8c5173bbd6ff3cdddda427
#
_entry.id   079001fdeb8c5173bbd6ff3cdddda427
#
_cell.length_a   1.000
_cell.length_b   1.000
_cell.length_c   1.000
_cell.angle_alpha   90.00
_cell.angle_beta   90.00
_cell.angle_gamma   90.00
#
_symmetry.space_group_name_H-M   'P 1'
#
loop_
_entity.id
_entity.type
_entity.pdbx_description
1 polymer ?
#
loop_
_entity_poly.entity_id
_entity_poly.type
_entity_poly.pdbx_seq_one_letter_code
_entity_poly.pdbx_strand_id
1 'polypeptide(L)'
;NKTCYNGLYRVNKKGQFNVPYGKYKNPKICDAEALWAASETLKKADIICGDYLLVLEYYAQPGDFVFLDPPYLPISEYSDFKRYTKEQFYEEDHIELAKVVMSLHEKGCHVLLTNSNHPLVHELYAPFKIDVIQTKRHISCNGSTRKGEDVIVTIPPKQHTLIKLAPKPLPAQVSAYPPTRFMGSK
;
A
#
# COMPACT_ATOMS: atom_id res chain seq x y z
N ASN A 1 14.02 -4.70 10.12
CA ASN A 1 12.90 -4.47 11.06
C ASN A 1 13.22 -4.90 12.50
N LYS A 2 13.99 -5.95 12.73
CA LYS A 2 14.27 -6.53 14.06
C LYS A 2 15.54 -6.01 14.72
N THR A 3 16.43 -5.37 13.98
CA THR A 3 17.77 -4.96 14.47
C THR A 3 18.02 -3.45 14.33
N CYS A 4 17.33 -2.78 13.41
CA CYS A 4 17.53 -1.36 13.15
C CYS A 4 16.72 -0.49 14.12
N TYR A 5 17.19 0.75 14.34
CA TYR A 5 16.50 1.72 15.17
C TYR A 5 15.05 1.89 14.75
N ASN A 6 14.11 1.67 15.66
CA ASN A 6 12.65 1.69 15.45
C ASN A 6 12.15 0.82 14.29
N GLY A 7 12.90 -0.22 13.89
CA GLY A 7 12.52 -1.09 12.78
C GLY A 7 12.49 -0.39 11.41
N LEU A 8 13.16 0.75 11.27
CA LEU A 8 13.16 1.56 10.06
C LEU A 8 13.94 0.94 8.92
N TYR A 9 13.48 1.16 7.70
CA TYR A 9 14.26 1.03 6.48
C TYR A 9 14.43 2.41 5.86
N ARG A 10 15.67 2.79 5.55
CA ARG A 10 15.99 4.05 4.89
C ARG A 10 17.31 3.91 4.14
N VAL A 11 17.38 4.54 2.97
CA VAL A 11 18.61 4.63 2.18
C VAL A 11 19.03 6.08 2.02
N ASN A 12 20.34 6.29 1.83
CA ASN A 12 20.90 7.60 1.47
C ASN A 12 20.69 7.89 -0.04
N LYS A 13 21.13 9.08 -0.49
CA LYS A 13 21.03 9.48 -1.91
C LYS A 13 21.75 8.53 -2.89
N LYS A 14 22.70 7.71 -2.39
CA LYS A 14 23.40 6.69 -3.16
C LYS A 14 22.74 5.31 -3.13
N GLY A 15 21.53 5.18 -2.55
CA GLY A 15 20.83 3.92 -2.41
C GLY A 15 21.38 3.00 -1.31
N GLN A 16 22.31 3.47 -0.47
CA GLN A 16 22.91 2.66 0.59
C GLN A 16 22.12 2.76 1.87
N PHE A 17 21.88 1.62 2.52
CA PHE A 17 21.21 1.54 3.82
C PHE A 17 21.94 2.36 4.88
N ASN A 18 21.23 3.24 5.60
CA ASN A 18 21.82 4.18 6.54
C ASN A 18 21.04 4.34 7.87
N VAL A 19 20.31 3.31 8.28
CA VAL A 19 19.63 3.32 9.58
C VAL A 19 20.57 2.83 10.67
N PRO A 20 20.68 3.51 11.81
CA PRO A 20 21.49 3.07 12.94
C PRO A 20 21.00 1.76 13.55
N TYR A 21 21.88 1.04 14.23
CA TYR A 21 21.52 -0.14 15.02
C TYR A 21 20.58 0.21 16.18
N GLY A 22 19.53 -0.58 16.39
CA GLY A 22 18.45 -0.29 17.35
C GLY A 22 18.74 -0.63 18.81
N LYS A 23 19.85 -1.34 19.08
CA LYS A 23 20.27 -1.76 20.43
C LYS A 23 19.20 -2.53 21.21
N TYR A 24 18.36 -3.32 20.52
CA TYR A 24 17.36 -4.15 21.18
C TYR A 24 18.01 -5.28 21.99
N LYS A 25 17.49 -5.53 23.19
CA LYS A 25 17.86 -6.70 24.01
C LYS A 25 17.12 -7.93 23.47
N ASN A 26 17.86 -8.96 23.07
CA ASN A 26 17.33 -10.26 22.60
C ASN A 26 16.25 -10.13 21.50
N PRO A 27 16.53 -9.47 20.37
CA PRO A 27 15.54 -9.34 19.29
C PRO A 27 15.23 -10.73 18.70
N LYS A 28 13.94 -11.06 18.54
CA LYS A 28 13.50 -12.25 17.79
C LYS A 28 13.74 -11.99 16.30
N ILE A 29 14.95 -12.21 15.83
CA ILE A 29 15.37 -11.88 14.44
C ILE A 29 14.61 -12.72 13.43
N CYS A 30 14.50 -14.03 13.70
CA CYS A 30 13.74 -14.96 12.87
C CYS A 30 12.59 -15.54 13.66
N ASP A 31 11.36 -15.25 13.23
CA ASP A 31 10.14 -15.91 13.69
C ASP A 31 9.75 -16.97 12.67
N ALA A 32 10.42 -18.12 12.73
CA ALA A 32 10.27 -19.16 11.72
C ALA A 32 8.82 -19.63 11.60
N GLU A 33 8.12 -19.83 12.72
CA GLU A 33 6.73 -20.26 12.75
C GLU A 33 5.80 -19.27 12.03
N ALA A 34 5.91 -17.99 12.37
CA ALA A 34 5.11 -16.93 11.71
C ALA A 34 5.46 -16.79 10.22
N LEU A 35 6.73 -16.94 9.86
CA LEU A 35 7.16 -16.88 8.45
C LEU A 35 6.63 -18.06 7.64
N TRP A 36 6.64 -19.28 8.20
CA TRP A 36 6.08 -20.45 7.55
C TRP A 36 4.56 -20.32 7.39
N ALA A 37 3.85 -19.88 8.42
CA ALA A 37 2.40 -19.64 8.35
C ALA A 37 2.04 -18.58 7.29
N ALA A 38 2.79 -17.49 7.24
CA ALA A 38 2.62 -16.46 6.19
C ALA A 38 2.90 -17.02 4.80
N SER A 39 3.97 -17.81 4.64
CA SER A 39 4.31 -18.45 3.37
C SER A 39 3.19 -19.36 2.87
N GLU A 40 2.62 -20.21 3.73
CA GLU A 40 1.52 -21.09 3.38
C GLU A 40 0.25 -20.30 2.97
N THR A 41 0.01 -19.16 3.64
CA THR A 41 -1.10 -18.27 3.29
C THR A 41 -0.89 -17.65 1.92
N LEU A 42 0.30 -17.15 1.64
CA LEU A 42 0.65 -16.48 0.38
C LEU A 42 0.66 -17.43 -0.83
N LYS A 43 0.80 -18.75 -0.63
CA LYS A 43 0.63 -19.73 -1.72
C LYS A 43 -0.77 -19.73 -2.34
N LYS A 44 -1.76 -19.16 -1.64
CA LYS A 44 -3.15 -19.06 -2.10
C LYS A 44 -3.45 -17.72 -2.79
N ALA A 45 -2.45 -16.87 -2.96
CA ALA A 45 -2.59 -15.54 -3.55
C ALA A 45 -1.70 -15.42 -4.78
N ASP A 46 -2.16 -14.66 -5.76
CA ASP A 46 -1.36 -14.25 -6.90
C ASP A 46 -0.57 -12.99 -6.50
N ILE A 47 0.75 -13.11 -6.47
CA ILE A 47 1.65 -12.00 -6.13
C ILE A 47 2.19 -11.40 -7.43
N ILE A 48 1.83 -10.16 -7.69
CA ILE A 48 2.15 -9.47 -8.93
C ILE A 48 3.03 -8.26 -8.60
N CYS A 49 4.08 -8.05 -9.39
CA CYS A 49 4.88 -6.82 -9.38
C CYS A 49 4.66 -6.10 -10.71
N GLY A 50 4.19 -4.87 -10.63
CA GLY A 50 3.92 -4.07 -11.83
C GLY A 50 3.29 -2.74 -11.47
N ASP A 51 2.98 -1.96 -12.50
CA ASP A 51 2.21 -0.75 -12.35
C ASP A 51 0.78 -1.08 -11.90
N TYR A 52 0.33 -0.44 -10.80
CA TYR A 52 -0.99 -0.69 -10.22
C TYR A 52 -2.13 -0.30 -11.18
N LEU A 53 -1.93 0.69 -12.04
CA LEU A 53 -2.92 1.09 -13.05
C LEU A 53 -3.25 -0.06 -14.00
N LEU A 54 -2.20 -0.73 -14.51
CA LEU A 54 -2.35 -1.88 -15.38
C LEU A 54 -3.00 -3.06 -14.65
N VAL A 55 -2.58 -3.31 -13.40
CA VAL A 55 -3.17 -4.39 -12.58
C VAL A 55 -4.66 -4.15 -12.36
N LEU A 56 -5.06 -2.95 -11.96
CA LEU A 56 -6.46 -2.62 -11.72
C LEU A 56 -7.31 -2.65 -13.00
N GLU A 57 -6.76 -2.20 -14.11
CA GLU A 57 -7.46 -2.24 -15.39
C GLU A 57 -7.78 -3.68 -15.82
N TYR A 58 -6.78 -4.58 -15.70
CA TYR A 58 -6.89 -5.95 -16.22
C TYR A 58 -7.58 -6.92 -15.27
N TYR A 59 -7.35 -6.80 -13.95
CA TYR A 59 -7.87 -7.78 -13.00
C TYR A 59 -9.17 -7.39 -12.32
N ALA A 60 -9.39 -6.11 -12.04
CA ALA A 60 -10.59 -5.71 -11.30
C ALA A 60 -11.87 -6.04 -12.09
N GLN A 61 -12.78 -6.76 -11.45
CA GLN A 61 -14.06 -7.17 -12.00
C GLN A 61 -15.21 -6.61 -11.17
N PRO A 62 -16.42 -6.45 -11.75
CA PRO A 62 -17.60 -6.08 -10.98
C PRO A 62 -17.82 -7.02 -9.78
N GLY A 63 -18.01 -6.45 -8.61
CA GLY A 63 -18.19 -7.17 -7.35
C GLY A 63 -16.89 -7.45 -6.58
N ASP A 64 -15.73 -7.14 -7.15
CA ASP A 64 -14.46 -7.27 -6.44
C ASP A 64 -14.32 -6.25 -5.32
N PHE A 65 -13.56 -6.64 -4.27
CA PHE A 65 -13.09 -5.74 -3.25
C PHE A 65 -11.64 -5.36 -3.52
N VAL A 66 -11.39 -4.06 -3.67
CA VAL A 66 -10.08 -3.49 -3.95
C VAL A 66 -9.62 -2.68 -2.74
N PHE A 67 -8.48 -3.04 -2.14
CA PHE A 67 -7.83 -2.26 -1.09
C PHE A 67 -6.66 -1.49 -1.67
N LEU A 68 -6.65 -0.17 -1.49
CA LEU A 68 -5.61 0.74 -1.97
C LEU A 68 -4.91 1.42 -0.80
N ASP A 69 -3.62 1.20 -0.67
CA ASP A 69 -2.74 1.81 0.34
C ASP A 69 -1.56 2.51 -0.36
N PRO A 70 -1.82 3.63 -1.07
CA PRO A 70 -0.79 4.37 -1.79
C PRO A 70 0.18 5.03 -0.82
N PRO A 71 1.35 5.50 -1.28
CA PRO A 71 2.16 6.43 -0.50
C PRO A 71 1.32 7.63 -0.07
N TYR A 72 1.31 7.96 1.23
CA TYR A 72 0.44 9.01 1.77
C TYR A 72 0.96 10.39 1.43
N LEU A 73 0.03 11.31 1.13
CA LEU A 73 0.35 12.73 0.97
C LEU A 73 1.02 13.29 2.23
N PRO A 74 2.11 14.05 2.10
CA PRO A 74 2.77 14.67 3.23
C PRO A 74 1.90 15.78 3.84
N ILE A 75 1.67 15.73 5.16
CA ILE A 75 0.88 16.75 5.88
C ILE A 75 1.70 18.03 6.13
N SER A 76 3.03 17.95 6.06
CA SER A 76 3.94 19.09 6.24
C SER A 76 5.18 18.93 5.37
N GLU A 77 5.84 20.06 5.05
CA GLU A 77 7.10 20.09 4.29
C GLU A 77 8.22 19.25 4.93
N TYR A 78 8.18 19.03 6.24
CA TYR A 78 9.13 18.18 6.98
C TYR A 78 8.78 16.69 6.94
N SER A 79 7.61 16.30 6.46
CA SER A 79 7.20 14.88 6.38
C SER A 79 7.65 14.17 5.12
N ASP A 80 8.31 14.86 4.20
CA ASP A 80 8.85 14.35 2.92
C ASP A 80 10.07 13.41 3.07
N PHE A 81 10.45 13.03 4.30
CA PHE A 81 11.58 12.14 4.56
C PHE A 81 11.32 10.65 4.31
N LYS A 82 10.14 10.26 3.83
CA LYS A 82 9.75 8.85 3.61
C LYS A 82 10.02 8.39 2.17
N ARG A 83 11.25 8.50 1.70
CA ARG A 83 11.64 7.92 0.41
C ARG A 83 11.82 6.41 0.56
N TYR A 84 10.82 5.63 0.18
CA TYR A 84 10.93 4.17 0.07
C TYR A 84 11.49 3.76 -1.29
N THR A 85 11.23 4.55 -2.35
CA THR A 85 11.67 4.33 -3.72
C THR A 85 12.38 5.56 -4.28
N LYS A 86 13.08 5.40 -5.39
CA LYS A 86 13.75 6.48 -6.12
C LYS A 86 12.72 7.42 -6.77
N GLU A 87 11.59 6.87 -7.15
CA GLU A 87 10.44 7.58 -7.71
C GLU A 87 9.48 7.91 -6.55
N GLN A 88 9.08 9.16 -6.45
CA GLN A 88 8.14 9.66 -5.44
C GLN A 88 6.73 9.57 -6.01
N PHE A 89 5.74 9.45 -5.13
CA PHE A 89 4.33 9.50 -5.47
C PHE A 89 3.85 10.94 -5.14
N TYR A 90 3.60 11.74 -6.19
CA TYR A 90 3.28 13.16 -6.07
C TYR A 90 1.78 13.41 -6.10
N GLU A 91 1.38 14.68 -6.01
CA GLU A 91 -0.04 15.09 -6.08
C GLU A 91 -0.70 14.66 -7.39
N GLU A 92 0.04 14.73 -8.51
CA GLU A 92 -0.43 14.30 -9.83
C GLU A 92 -0.78 12.81 -9.85
N ASP A 93 0.01 11.97 -9.18
CA ASP A 93 -0.24 10.52 -9.06
C ASP A 93 -1.50 10.25 -8.22
N HIS A 94 -1.75 11.07 -7.18
CA HIS A 94 -2.98 10.98 -6.40
C HIS A 94 -4.21 11.39 -7.22
N ILE A 95 -4.09 12.39 -8.10
CA ILE A 95 -5.15 12.80 -9.02
C ILE A 95 -5.43 11.68 -10.03
N GLU A 96 -4.38 11.02 -10.55
CA GLU A 96 -4.53 9.88 -11.44
C GLU A 96 -5.19 8.68 -10.74
N LEU A 97 -4.73 8.37 -9.52
CA LEU A 97 -5.34 7.32 -8.69
C LEU A 97 -6.83 7.60 -8.44
N ALA A 98 -7.22 8.84 -8.18
CA ALA A 98 -8.61 9.20 -7.98
C ALA A 98 -9.46 8.91 -9.23
N LYS A 99 -8.96 9.16 -10.44
CA LYS A 99 -9.65 8.80 -11.69
C LYS A 99 -9.84 7.28 -11.80
N VAL A 100 -8.81 6.50 -11.43
CA VAL A 100 -8.91 5.03 -11.41
C VAL A 100 -9.94 4.56 -10.40
N VAL A 101 -9.97 5.14 -9.20
CA VAL A 101 -10.99 4.83 -8.17
C VAL A 101 -12.40 5.12 -8.68
N MET A 102 -12.61 6.23 -9.39
CA MET A 102 -13.90 6.52 -10.04
C MET A 102 -14.26 5.46 -11.08
N SER A 103 -13.28 5.02 -11.89
CA SER A 103 -13.49 3.94 -12.86
C SER A 103 -13.86 2.61 -12.19
N LEU A 104 -13.23 2.28 -11.07
CA LEU A 104 -13.56 1.08 -10.27
C LEU A 104 -14.98 1.15 -9.69
N HIS A 105 -15.37 2.33 -9.17
CA HIS A 105 -16.74 2.59 -8.73
C HIS A 105 -17.75 2.35 -9.86
N GLU A 106 -17.51 2.94 -11.02
CA GLU A 106 -18.36 2.78 -12.22
C GLU A 106 -18.38 1.30 -12.69
N LYS A 107 -17.25 0.59 -12.60
CA LYS A 107 -17.15 -0.84 -12.93
C LYS A 107 -17.92 -1.73 -11.96
N GLY A 108 -18.31 -1.23 -10.80
CA GLY A 108 -19.05 -1.97 -9.77
C GLY A 108 -18.16 -2.68 -8.74
N CYS A 109 -16.94 -2.20 -8.53
CA CYS A 109 -16.05 -2.67 -7.47
C CYS A 109 -16.36 -1.99 -6.14
N HIS A 110 -16.12 -2.70 -5.03
CA HIS A 110 -16.01 -2.09 -3.71
C HIS A 110 -14.57 -1.64 -3.50
N VAL A 111 -14.34 -0.35 -3.22
CA VAL A 111 -12.98 0.14 -2.99
C VAL A 111 -12.86 0.70 -1.58
N LEU A 112 -11.77 0.38 -0.91
CA LEU A 112 -11.35 1.00 0.34
C LEU A 112 -9.95 1.57 0.14
N LEU A 113 -9.79 2.87 0.39
CA LEU A 113 -8.53 3.57 0.23
C LEU A 113 -8.11 4.21 1.56
N THR A 114 -6.82 4.10 1.88
CA THR A 114 -6.22 4.77 3.04
C THR A 114 -5.30 5.90 2.57
N ASN A 115 -5.25 7.00 3.36
CA ASN A 115 -4.32 8.10 3.12
C ASN A 115 -4.14 8.95 4.39
N SER A 116 -3.30 9.98 4.32
CA SER A 116 -3.23 11.02 5.33
C SER A 116 -4.48 11.91 5.32
N ASN A 117 -4.80 12.54 6.45
CA ASN A 117 -5.87 13.55 6.53
C ASN A 117 -5.41 14.87 5.87
N HIS A 118 -5.30 14.86 4.52
CA HIS A 118 -4.84 15.97 3.71
C HIS A 118 -6.01 16.61 2.95
N PRO A 119 -6.10 17.97 2.81
CA PRO A 119 -7.18 18.64 2.09
C PRO A 119 -7.43 18.11 0.68
N LEU A 120 -6.37 17.83 -0.09
CA LEU A 120 -6.49 17.28 -1.43
C LEU A 120 -7.19 15.92 -1.43
N VAL A 121 -6.99 15.06 -0.42
CA VAL A 121 -7.70 13.77 -0.32
C VAL A 121 -9.20 14.00 -0.14
N HIS A 122 -9.59 14.95 0.70
CA HIS A 122 -11.01 15.31 0.87
C HIS A 122 -11.63 15.88 -0.41
N GLU A 123 -10.86 16.65 -1.19
CA GLU A 123 -11.31 17.19 -2.47
C GLU A 123 -11.49 16.06 -3.50
N LEU A 124 -10.47 15.22 -3.70
CA LEU A 124 -10.46 14.15 -4.70
C LEU A 124 -11.56 13.11 -4.48
N TYR A 125 -11.88 12.84 -3.21
CA TYR A 125 -12.84 11.79 -2.82
C TYR A 125 -14.13 12.37 -2.20
N ALA A 126 -14.43 13.64 -2.40
CA ALA A 126 -15.60 14.34 -1.87
C ALA A 126 -16.95 13.63 -2.08
N PRO A 127 -17.20 12.91 -3.20
CA PRO A 127 -18.46 12.18 -3.39
C PRO A 127 -18.64 10.96 -2.50
N PHE A 128 -17.58 10.53 -1.79
CA PHE A 128 -17.56 9.29 -1.02
C PHE A 128 -17.48 9.54 0.48
N LYS A 129 -17.74 8.47 1.25
CA LYS A 129 -17.60 8.52 2.70
C LYS A 129 -16.12 8.54 3.09
N ILE A 130 -15.70 9.55 3.86
CA ILE A 130 -14.36 9.70 4.40
C ILE A 130 -14.44 9.67 5.93
N ASP A 131 -13.85 8.65 6.53
CA ASP A 131 -13.75 8.51 7.98
C ASP A 131 -12.34 8.91 8.42
N VAL A 132 -12.24 9.91 9.32
CA VAL A 132 -10.95 10.32 9.92
C VAL A 132 -10.67 9.43 11.12
N ILE A 133 -9.49 8.81 11.13
CA ILE A 133 -9.03 7.92 12.20
C ILE A 133 -7.81 8.50 12.91
N GLN A 134 -7.80 8.38 14.25
CA GLN A 134 -6.65 8.76 15.06
C GLN A 134 -5.60 7.64 15.01
N THR A 135 -4.40 7.97 14.56
CA THR A 135 -3.30 7.01 14.43
C THR A 135 -2.14 7.36 15.35
N LYS A 136 -1.45 6.33 15.84
CA LYS A 136 -0.22 6.51 16.62
C LYS A 136 0.97 6.53 15.68
N ARG A 137 1.67 7.65 15.63
CA ARG A 137 2.95 7.75 14.89
C ARG A 137 4.08 7.18 15.74
N HIS A 138 4.53 5.97 15.45
CA HIS A 138 5.63 5.31 16.20
C HIS A 138 7.00 5.96 15.97
N ILE A 139 7.14 6.80 14.93
CA ILE A 139 8.38 7.43 14.51
C ILE A 139 8.27 8.94 14.67
N SER A 140 8.41 9.41 15.90
CA SER A 140 8.62 10.83 16.20
C SER A 140 9.69 10.96 17.26
N CYS A 141 10.62 11.90 17.09
CA CYS A 141 11.63 12.26 18.08
C CYS A 141 10.99 12.87 19.35
N ASN A 142 9.75 13.31 19.27
CA ASN A 142 9.04 13.96 20.37
C ASN A 142 7.81 13.14 20.77
N GLY A 143 7.80 12.61 22.00
CA GLY A 143 6.74 11.71 22.48
C GLY A 143 5.34 12.34 22.54
N SER A 144 5.25 13.67 22.67
CA SER A 144 3.99 14.43 22.71
C SER A 144 3.33 14.63 21.34
N THR A 145 4.08 14.46 20.23
CA THR A 145 3.60 14.64 18.85
C THR A 145 3.32 13.32 18.11
N ARG A 146 3.16 12.21 18.85
CA ARG A 146 2.93 10.87 18.27
C ARG A 146 1.49 10.62 17.81
N LYS A 147 0.65 11.65 17.79
CA LYS A 147 -0.70 11.56 17.24
C LYS A 147 -0.66 11.99 15.78
N GLY A 148 -1.32 11.25 14.94
CA GLY A 148 -1.57 11.58 13.54
C GLY A 148 -3.01 11.27 13.19
N GLU A 149 -3.48 11.88 12.14
CA GLU A 149 -4.78 11.58 11.57
C GLU A 149 -4.55 10.98 10.19
N ASP A 150 -5.18 9.86 9.96
CA ASP A 150 -5.28 9.25 8.64
C ASP A 150 -6.74 9.17 8.25
N VAL A 151 -7.04 8.92 7.00
CA VAL A 151 -8.40 8.76 6.51
C VAL A 151 -8.60 7.38 5.91
N ILE A 152 -9.83 6.90 6.03
CA ILE A 152 -10.34 5.75 5.28
C ILE A 152 -11.44 6.24 4.37
N VAL A 153 -11.24 6.10 3.06
CA VAL A 153 -12.24 6.43 2.05
C VAL A 153 -12.95 5.14 1.65
N THR A 154 -14.26 5.12 1.80
CA THR A 154 -15.10 3.98 1.44
C THR A 154 -15.89 4.30 0.17
N ILE A 155 -15.60 3.57 -0.91
CA ILE A 155 -16.20 3.74 -2.21
C ILE A 155 -17.09 2.52 -2.50
N PRO A 156 -18.42 2.66 -2.44
CA PRO A 156 -19.34 1.58 -2.80
C PRO A 156 -19.31 1.33 -4.31
N PRO A 157 -19.73 0.15 -4.78
CA PRO A 157 -19.95 -0.10 -6.18
C PRO A 157 -21.12 0.75 -6.70
N LYS A 158 -21.02 1.27 -7.91
CA LYS A 158 -22.20 1.78 -8.59
C LYS A 158 -23.13 0.62 -8.88
N GLN A 159 -24.40 0.78 -8.54
CA GLN A 159 -25.41 -0.28 -8.77
C GLN A 159 -25.63 -0.43 -10.27
N HIS A 160 -25.04 -1.46 -10.85
CA HIS A 160 -25.31 -1.95 -12.21
C HIS A 160 -25.72 -3.41 -12.14
N THR A 161 -26.51 -3.86 -13.11
CA THR A 161 -26.77 -5.31 -13.28
C THR A 161 -25.43 -6.01 -13.51
N LEU A 162 -25.02 -6.86 -12.57
CA LEU A 162 -23.71 -7.54 -12.59
C LEU A 162 -23.63 -8.52 -13.77
N ILE A 163 -22.92 -8.15 -14.80
CA ILE A 163 -22.47 -9.07 -15.84
C ILE A 163 -21.02 -9.43 -15.50
N LYS A 164 -20.79 -10.67 -15.00
CA LYS A 164 -19.42 -11.18 -14.81
C LYS A 164 -18.76 -11.34 -16.17
N LEU A 165 -17.77 -10.52 -16.45
CA LEU A 165 -16.91 -10.67 -17.61
C LEU A 165 -15.79 -11.67 -17.31
N ALA A 166 -15.37 -12.44 -18.32
CA ALA A 166 -14.22 -13.32 -18.19
C ALA A 166 -12.93 -12.48 -17.99
N PRO A 167 -11.97 -12.91 -17.14
CA PRO A 167 -10.73 -12.19 -16.93
C PRO A 167 -9.95 -12.06 -18.25
N LYS A 168 -9.41 -10.87 -18.49
CA LYS A 168 -8.54 -10.60 -19.63
C LYS A 168 -7.15 -11.23 -19.41
N PRO A 169 -6.44 -11.66 -20.46
CA PRO A 169 -5.08 -12.17 -20.33
C PRO A 169 -4.13 -11.04 -19.88
N LEU A 170 -3.13 -11.39 -19.04
CA LEU A 170 -2.08 -10.50 -18.56
C LEU A 170 -1.31 -9.83 -19.70
N PRO A 171 -1.10 -8.51 -19.67
CA PRO A 171 -0.19 -7.84 -20.57
C PRO A 171 1.26 -8.24 -20.27
N ALA A 172 2.11 -8.30 -21.29
CA ALA A 172 3.52 -8.67 -21.16
C ALA A 172 4.34 -7.77 -20.19
N GLN A 173 3.82 -6.60 -19.87
CA GLN A 173 4.44 -5.62 -18.93
C GLN A 173 4.19 -5.93 -17.45
N VAL A 174 3.31 -6.88 -17.14
CA VAL A 174 3.02 -7.32 -15.78
C VAL A 174 3.61 -8.70 -15.59
N SER A 175 4.59 -8.84 -14.70
CA SER A 175 5.23 -10.12 -14.38
C SER A 175 4.64 -10.69 -13.10
N ALA A 176 4.05 -11.88 -13.18
CA ALA A 176 3.79 -12.66 -11.98
C ALA A 176 5.13 -13.15 -11.42
N TYR A 177 5.36 -12.98 -10.10
CA TYR A 177 6.52 -13.59 -9.47
C TYR A 177 6.40 -15.12 -9.61
N PRO A 178 7.37 -15.80 -10.24
CA PRO A 178 7.35 -17.24 -10.28
C PRO A 178 7.32 -17.77 -8.84
N PRO A 179 6.57 -18.85 -8.56
CA PRO A 179 6.62 -19.49 -7.25
C PRO A 179 8.09 -19.80 -6.96
N THR A 180 8.65 -19.18 -5.92
CA THR A 180 10.02 -19.43 -5.48
C THR A 180 10.14 -20.90 -5.14
N ARG A 181 10.73 -21.70 -6.03
CA ARG A 181 11.20 -23.04 -5.68
C ARG A 181 12.31 -22.84 -4.64
N PHE A 182 11.96 -23.01 -3.38
CA PHE A 182 12.96 -23.24 -2.35
C PHE A 182 13.67 -24.54 -2.74
N MET A 183 14.86 -24.44 -3.32
CA MET A 183 15.77 -25.57 -3.38
C MET A 183 16.15 -25.90 -1.93
N GLY A 184 15.55 -26.94 -1.38
CA GLY A 184 15.98 -27.51 -0.15
C GLY A 184 17.44 -27.96 -0.34
N SER A 185 18.35 -27.28 0.35
CA SER A 185 19.71 -27.78 0.53
C SER A 185 19.66 -29.13 1.20
N LYS A 186 20.23 -30.14 0.57
CA LYS A 186 20.53 -31.45 1.17
C LYS A 186 21.48 -31.28 2.35
#